data_2ab36ae0b09b431be4022b4f1795e73b
#
_entry.id   2ab36ae0b09b431be4022b4f1795e73b
#
_cell.length_a   1.000
_cell.length_b   1.000
_cell.length_c   1.000
_cell.angle_alpha   90.00
_cell.angle_beta   90.00
_cell.angle_gamma   90.00
#
_symmetry.space_group_name_H-M   'P 1'
#
loop_
_entity.id
_entity.type
_entity.pdbx_description
1 polymer ?
#
loop_
_entity_poly.entity_id
_entity_poly.type
_entity_poly.pdbx_seq_one_letter_code
_entity_poly.pdbx_strand_id
1 'polypeptide(L)'
;DSSTSRGLGDVYKRQMQAYDFSYLHDKKACSVQLGGSDQMGNIMAGIDLIRRQRAEQEKGKTNDPSMRTDPAYGLTLPLLTTASGAKFGKSAGNAVWVSRSMLSDLDFYQYFVRSSDADVERYLLSLTLMSHEEIAQVMAQHADDKSKRFAQTRLADEMTELVRGQEACQRAQLATKLLFNTDVQELTLDQVAFAFQDDPRLVYLGEEPSGIAALAADIGLLPSRSEARRLVQTRGGLYVNGVQVTDAYAKLERQHMIQDRIIVMRAGKSNHKIVVCPPIA
;
A
#
# COMPACT_ATOMS: atom_id res chain seq x y z
N ASP A 1 -6.99 16.97 -34.93
CA ASP A 1 -6.73 15.56 -35.35
C ASP A 1 -6.06 14.72 -34.25
N SER A 2 -6.47 14.94 -33.00
CA SER A 2 -5.96 14.14 -31.85
C SER A 2 -6.62 12.74 -31.74
N SER A 3 -7.70 12.47 -32.46
CA SER A 3 -8.42 11.20 -32.41
C SER A 3 -7.75 10.09 -33.25
N THR A 4 -7.14 10.46 -34.39
CA THR A 4 -6.48 9.50 -35.29
C THR A 4 -5.16 8.97 -34.69
N SER A 5 -4.40 9.80 -33.99
CA SER A 5 -3.14 9.38 -33.36
C SER A 5 -3.36 8.45 -32.16
N ARG A 6 -4.46 8.61 -31.40
CA ARG A 6 -4.84 7.68 -30.32
C ARG A 6 -5.22 6.31 -30.87
N GLY A 7 -5.96 6.26 -31.98
CA GLY A 7 -6.36 5.01 -32.62
C GLY A 7 -5.16 4.18 -33.12
N LEU A 8 -4.17 4.81 -33.74
CA LEU A 8 -2.95 4.14 -34.22
C LEU A 8 -2.11 3.58 -33.05
N GLY A 9 -1.96 4.34 -31.96
CA GLY A 9 -1.25 3.88 -30.77
C GLY A 9 -1.90 2.66 -30.12
N ASP A 10 -3.22 2.60 -30.07
CA ASP A 10 -3.96 1.47 -29.48
C ASP A 10 -3.92 0.23 -30.40
N VAL A 11 -3.97 0.40 -31.70
CA VAL A 11 -3.77 -0.70 -32.66
C VAL A 11 -2.38 -1.29 -32.52
N TYR A 12 -1.35 -0.45 -32.44
CA TYR A 12 0.04 -0.88 -32.28
C TYR A 12 0.27 -1.64 -30.97
N LYS A 13 -0.24 -1.11 -29.85
CA LYS A 13 -0.18 -1.79 -28.56
C LYS A 13 -0.85 -3.16 -28.57
N ARG A 14 -2.02 -3.25 -29.20
CA ARG A 14 -2.74 -4.52 -29.38
C ARG A 14 -1.94 -5.55 -30.17
N GLN A 15 -1.29 -5.12 -31.23
CA GLN A 15 -0.46 -5.98 -32.06
C GLN A 15 0.77 -6.49 -31.30
N MET A 16 1.46 -5.61 -30.55
CA MET A 16 2.61 -6.01 -29.74
C MET A 16 2.21 -6.99 -28.64
N GLN A 17 1.15 -6.71 -27.90
CA GLN A 17 0.64 -7.60 -26.86
C GLN A 17 0.20 -8.97 -27.42
N ALA A 18 -0.43 -8.97 -28.60
CA ALA A 18 -0.79 -10.22 -29.26
C ALA A 18 0.44 -11.05 -29.66
N TYR A 19 1.48 -10.39 -30.16
CA TYR A 19 2.75 -11.04 -30.47
C TYR A 19 3.45 -11.58 -29.23
N ASP A 20 3.50 -10.82 -28.14
CA ASP A 20 4.08 -11.26 -26.87
C ASP A 20 3.38 -12.52 -26.33
N PHE A 21 2.04 -12.55 -26.37
CA PHE A 21 1.29 -13.73 -25.95
C PHE A 21 1.60 -14.94 -26.86
N SER A 22 1.64 -14.74 -28.16
CA SER A 22 2.00 -15.78 -29.10
C SER A 22 3.42 -16.30 -28.87
N TYR A 23 4.39 -15.43 -28.63
CA TYR A 23 5.76 -15.81 -28.30
C TYR A 23 5.85 -16.60 -26.99
N LEU A 24 5.19 -16.13 -25.93
CA LEU A 24 5.15 -16.84 -24.65
C LEU A 24 4.46 -18.20 -24.76
N HIS A 25 3.40 -18.29 -25.57
CA HIS A 25 2.73 -19.55 -25.85
C HIS A 25 3.68 -20.55 -26.51
N ASP A 26 4.37 -20.13 -27.58
CA ASP A 26 5.27 -21.00 -28.35
C ASP A 26 6.54 -21.38 -27.57
N LYS A 27 7.18 -20.42 -26.87
CA LYS A 27 8.49 -20.62 -26.22
C LYS A 27 8.41 -21.02 -24.76
N LYS A 28 7.29 -20.77 -24.07
CA LYS A 28 7.15 -20.98 -22.64
C LYS A 28 5.93 -21.81 -22.25
N ALA A 29 5.17 -22.34 -23.23
CA ALA A 29 3.93 -23.07 -23.03
C ALA A 29 2.89 -22.28 -22.17
N CYS A 30 2.90 -20.94 -22.28
CA CYS A 30 1.95 -20.08 -21.60
C CYS A 30 0.61 -20.12 -22.33
N SER A 31 -0.38 -20.82 -21.78
CA SER A 31 -1.69 -21.03 -22.41
C SER A 31 -2.78 -20.08 -21.94
N VAL A 32 -2.57 -19.31 -20.84
CA VAL A 32 -3.57 -18.42 -20.25
C VAL A 32 -3.01 -17.02 -20.10
N GLN A 33 -3.75 -16.03 -20.61
CA GLN A 33 -3.46 -14.61 -20.35
C GLN A 33 -4.53 -14.02 -19.45
N LEU A 34 -4.08 -13.39 -18.34
CA LEU A 34 -4.95 -12.68 -17.38
C LEU A 34 -4.90 -11.17 -17.67
N GLY A 35 -6.05 -10.48 -17.50
CA GLY A 35 -6.09 -9.04 -17.60
C GLY A 35 -7.33 -8.41 -17.00
N GLY A 36 -7.37 -7.09 -16.90
CA GLY A 36 -8.61 -6.37 -16.61
C GLY A 36 -9.58 -6.47 -17.78
N SER A 37 -10.87 -6.20 -17.53
CA SER A 37 -11.90 -6.24 -18.57
C SER A 37 -11.62 -5.28 -19.76
N ASP A 38 -10.85 -4.21 -19.52
CA ASP A 38 -10.37 -3.29 -20.55
C ASP A 38 -9.32 -3.93 -21.49
N GLN A 39 -8.72 -5.06 -21.10
CA GLN A 39 -7.73 -5.82 -21.89
C GLN A 39 -8.35 -6.91 -22.78
N MET A 40 -9.66 -7.19 -22.66
CA MET A 40 -10.32 -8.27 -23.39
C MET A 40 -10.00 -8.24 -24.91
N GLY A 41 -10.10 -7.07 -25.55
CA GLY A 41 -9.81 -6.94 -26.98
C GLY A 41 -8.36 -7.25 -27.34
N ASN A 42 -7.40 -6.93 -26.47
CA ASN A 42 -5.99 -7.21 -26.69
C ASN A 42 -5.70 -8.72 -26.50
N ILE A 43 -6.29 -9.33 -25.46
CA ILE A 43 -6.16 -10.76 -25.18
C ILE A 43 -6.74 -11.59 -26.33
N MET A 44 -7.93 -11.22 -26.81
CA MET A 44 -8.56 -11.91 -27.94
C MET A 44 -7.71 -11.82 -29.22
N ALA A 45 -7.06 -10.66 -29.48
CA ALA A 45 -6.16 -10.54 -30.61
C ALA A 45 -4.96 -11.51 -30.51
N GLY A 46 -4.44 -11.74 -29.32
CA GLY A 46 -3.38 -12.73 -29.07
C GLY A 46 -3.85 -14.16 -29.31
N ILE A 47 -5.03 -14.52 -28.80
CA ILE A 47 -5.65 -15.84 -29.04
C ILE A 47 -5.86 -16.07 -30.52
N ASP A 48 -6.41 -15.07 -31.25
CA ASP A 48 -6.61 -15.18 -32.70
C ASP A 48 -5.30 -15.33 -33.47
N LEU A 49 -4.24 -14.66 -33.06
CA LEU A 49 -2.92 -14.82 -33.66
C LEU A 49 -2.37 -16.25 -33.46
N ILE A 50 -2.45 -16.78 -32.28
CA ILE A 50 -2.03 -18.15 -31.95
C ILE A 50 -2.83 -19.17 -32.77
N ARG A 51 -4.14 -19.01 -32.86
CA ARG A 51 -5.01 -19.88 -33.69
C ARG A 51 -4.61 -19.87 -35.16
N ARG A 52 -4.35 -18.69 -35.72
CA ARG A 52 -3.95 -18.57 -37.14
C ARG A 52 -2.59 -19.19 -37.41
N GLN A 53 -1.60 -18.97 -36.52
CA GLN A 53 -0.26 -19.55 -36.66
C GLN A 53 -0.32 -21.08 -36.59
N ARG A 54 -1.13 -21.64 -35.68
CA ARG A 54 -1.33 -23.09 -35.61
C ARG A 54 -2.03 -23.65 -36.84
N ALA A 55 -3.10 -23.02 -37.27
CA ALA A 55 -3.81 -23.45 -38.48
C ALA A 55 -2.89 -23.48 -39.71
N GLU A 56 -1.93 -22.55 -39.77
CA GLU A 56 -0.92 -22.54 -40.83
C GLU A 56 0.09 -23.70 -40.71
N GLN A 57 0.53 -24.02 -39.47
CA GLN A 57 1.45 -25.13 -39.20
C GLN A 57 0.81 -26.51 -39.39
N GLU A 58 -0.51 -26.62 -39.22
CA GLU A 58 -1.28 -27.83 -39.36
C GLU A 58 -1.85 -28.06 -40.77
N LYS A 59 -1.63 -27.12 -41.71
CA LYS A 59 -2.01 -27.28 -43.08
C LYS A 59 -1.39 -28.52 -43.67
N GLY A 60 -2.21 -29.53 -43.89
CA GLY A 60 -1.82 -30.84 -44.49
C GLY A 60 -1.56 -31.98 -43.46
N LYS A 61 -1.78 -31.76 -42.17
CA LYS A 61 -1.49 -32.80 -41.16
C LYS A 61 -2.70 -33.54 -40.63
N THR A 62 -3.88 -32.95 -40.48
CA THR A 62 -5.13 -33.62 -40.10
C THR A 62 -6.37 -32.82 -40.53
N ASN A 63 -7.41 -33.56 -41.00
CA ASN A 63 -8.72 -32.98 -41.34
C ASN A 63 -9.77 -33.20 -40.24
N ASP A 64 -9.38 -33.56 -39.02
CA ASP A 64 -10.33 -33.84 -37.94
C ASP A 64 -10.64 -32.55 -37.12
N PRO A 65 -11.86 -31.99 -37.25
CA PRO A 65 -12.27 -30.82 -36.48
C PRO A 65 -12.35 -31.03 -34.97
N SER A 66 -12.47 -32.30 -34.49
CA SER A 66 -12.57 -32.64 -33.09
C SER A 66 -11.24 -32.51 -32.32
N MET A 67 -10.11 -32.50 -33.05
CA MET A 67 -8.78 -32.29 -32.47
C MET A 67 -8.36 -30.80 -32.36
N ARG A 68 -9.23 -29.86 -32.75
CA ARG A 68 -8.96 -28.42 -32.59
C ARG A 68 -9.28 -27.96 -31.16
N THR A 69 -8.45 -28.37 -30.22
CA THR A 69 -8.46 -27.74 -28.89
C THR A 69 -7.89 -26.33 -28.99
N ASP A 70 -8.60 -25.33 -28.47
CA ASP A 70 -8.10 -23.97 -28.37
C ASP A 70 -6.89 -23.94 -27.42
N PRO A 71 -5.69 -23.71 -27.95
CA PRO A 71 -4.46 -23.84 -27.13
C PRO A 71 -4.22 -22.65 -26.22
N ALA A 72 -5.00 -21.59 -26.37
CA ALA A 72 -4.84 -20.34 -25.64
C ALA A 72 -6.18 -19.82 -25.11
N TYR A 73 -6.14 -19.33 -23.87
CA TYR A 73 -7.29 -18.85 -23.14
C TYR A 73 -7.05 -17.45 -22.60
N GLY A 74 -8.13 -16.68 -22.46
CA GLY A 74 -8.11 -15.38 -21.79
C GLY A 74 -9.03 -15.41 -20.56
N LEU A 75 -8.57 -14.86 -19.45
CA LEU A 75 -9.38 -14.62 -18.27
C LEU A 75 -9.35 -13.13 -17.95
N THR A 76 -10.52 -12.51 -17.84
CA THR A 76 -10.62 -11.10 -17.48
C THR A 76 -11.33 -10.91 -16.16
N LEU A 77 -10.83 -9.95 -15.36
CA LEU A 77 -11.43 -9.53 -14.11
C LEU A 77 -12.06 -8.14 -14.29
N PRO A 78 -13.14 -7.82 -13.56
CA PRO A 78 -13.68 -6.47 -13.52
C PRO A 78 -12.60 -5.47 -13.10
N LEU A 79 -12.61 -4.27 -13.70
CA LEU A 79 -11.69 -3.21 -13.32
C LEU A 79 -11.97 -2.79 -11.88
N LEU A 80 -10.92 -2.83 -11.05
CA LEU A 80 -10.99 -2.33 -9.68
C LEU A 80 -11.00 -0.80 -9.72
N THR A 81 -12.12 -0.21 -9.34
CA THR A 81 -12.31 1.25 -9.26
C THR A 81 -12.71 1.64 -7.85
N THR A 82 -12.48 2.87 -7.46
CA THR A 82 -13.06 3.45 -6.24
C THR A 82 -14.56 3.69 -6.44
N ALA A 83 -15.32 3.91 -5.36
CA ALA A 83 -16.73 4.29 -5.42
C ALA A 83 -16.98 5.59 -6.23
N SER A 84 -15.96 6.47 -6.31
CA SER A 84 -15.97 7.67 -7.16
C SER A 84 -15.68 7.40 -8.64
N GLY A 85 -15.45 6.13 -9.05
CA GLY A 85 -15.12 5.75 -10.42
C GLY A 85 -13.66 5.91 -10.82
N ALA A 86 -12.78 6.38 -9.92
CA ALA A 86 -11.35 6.46 -10.20
C ALA A 86 -10.72 5.06 -10.24
N LYS A 87 -9.76 4.83 -11.13
CA LYS A 87 -9.05 3.55 -11.20
C LYS A 87 -8.18 3.36 -9.96
N PHE A 88 -8.31 2.18 -9.32
CA PHE A 88 -7.50 1.79 -8.17
C PHE A 88 -6.00 1.83 -8.53
N GLY A 89 -5.19 2.45 -7.67
CA GLY A 89 -3.73 2.44 -7.80
C GLY A 89 -3.13 3.25 -8.96
N LYS A 90 -3.92 4.05 -9.72
CA LYS A 90 -3.42 4.80 -10.90
C LYS A 90 -3.38 6.32 -10.75
N SER A 91 -3.95 6.92 -9.70
CA SER A 91 -3.87 8.37 -9.50
C SER A 91 -2.47 8.76 -9.00
N ALA A 92 -1.97 9.91 -9.45
CA ALA A 92 -0.67 10.44 -9.03
C ALA A 92 -0.58 10.49 -7.49
N GLY A 93 0.37 9.75 -6.91
CA GLY A 93 0.58 9.66 -5.47
C GLY A 93 -0.20 8.55 -4.74
N ASN A 94 -1.11 7.80 -5.39
CA ASN A 94 -1.88 6.72 -4.76
C ASN A 94 -1.52 5.31 -5.27
N ALA A 95 -0.35 5.13 -5.84
CA ALA A 95 0.11 3.80 -6.23
C ALA A 95 0.45 2.96 -5.00
N VAL A 96 -0.13 1.76 -4.92
CA VAL A 96 0.21 0.78 -3.88
C VAL A 96 1.30 -0.13 -4.41
N TRP A 97 2.49 0.02 -3.89
CA TRP A 97 3.63 -0.78 -4.31
C TRP A 97 3.74 -2.04 -3.47
N VAL A 98 3.89 -3.18 -4.14
CA VAL A 98 4.14 -4.48 -3.48
C VAL A 98 5.55 -4.52 -2.89
N SER A 99 6.52 -3.87 -3.54
CA SER A 99 7.91 -3.84 -3.08
C SER A 99 8.08 -3.00 -1.80
N ARG A 100 8.74 -3.57 -0.80
CA ARG A 100 9.09 -2.90 0.46
C ARG A 100 10.01 -1.70 0.27
N SER A 101 10.88 -1.73 -0.75
CA SER A 101 11.77 -0.62 -1.06
C SER A 101 11.05 0.64 -1.58
N MET A 102 9.81 0.47 -2.06
CA MET A 102 9.00 1.58 -2.59
C MET A 102 7.88 2.02 -1.64
N LEU A 103 7.43 1.14 -0.75
CA LEU A 103 6.38 1.43 0.23
C LEU A 103 6.63 0.60 1.49
N SER A 104 6.76 1.23 2.66
CA SER A 104 6.99 0.55 3.93
C SER A 104 5.82 -0.40 4.29
N ASP A 105 6.06 -1.35 5.22
CA ASP A 105 5.01 -2.26 5.69
C ASP A 105 3.86 -1.47 6.33
N LEU A 106 4.18 -0.44 7.10
CA LEU A 106 3.19 0.43 7.74
C LEU A 106 2.38 1.23 6.70
N ASP A 107 3.02 1.82 5.70
CA ASP A 107 2.30 2.62 4.69
C ASP A 107 1.42 1.74 3.80
N PHE A 108 1.86 0.52 3.50
CA PHE A 108 1.05 -0.47 2.80
C PHE A 108 -0.20 -0.84 3.62
N TYR A 109 -0.04 -1.13 4.90
CA TYR A 109 -1.13 -1.41 5.82
C TYR A 109 -2.10 -0.22 5.92
N GLN A 110 -1.57 0.97 6.16
CA GLN A 110 -2.33 2.20 6.30
C GLN A 110 -3.09 2.59 5.03
N TYR A 111 -2.61 2.19 3.86
CA TYR A 111 -3.36 2.39 2.62
C TYR A 111 -4.72 1.71 2.67
N PHE A 112 -4.76 0.45 3.11
CA PHE A 112 -6.03 -0.30 3.22
C PHE A 112 -6.88 0.15 4.41
N VAL A 113 -6.26 0.49 5.54
CA VAL A 113 -6.99 1.08 6.69
C VAL A 113 -7.72 2.36 6.28
N ARG A 114 -7.19 3.15 5.35
CA ARG A 114 -7.80 4.41 4.87
C ARG A 114 -8.88 4.22 3.80
N SER A 115 -9.19 3.01 3.39
CA SER A 115 -10.24 2.72 2.42
C SER A 115 -11.58 3.28 2.88
N SER A 116 -12.40 3.76 1.94
CA SER A 116 -13.73 4.28 2.28
C SER A 116 -14.69 3.16 2.70
N ASP A 117 -15.70 3.48 3.50
CA ASP A 117 -16.76 2.52 3.86
C ASP A 117 -17.54 2.02 2.63
N ALA A 118 -17.59 2.84 1.57
CA ALA A 118 -18.25 2.48 0.32
C ALA A 118 -17.43 1.49 -0.53
N ASP A 119 -16.13 1.38 -0.28
CA ASP A 119 -15.21 0.55 -1.08
C ASP A 119 -14.81 -0.75 -0.36
N VAL A 120 -14.82 -0.78 0.97
CA VAL A 120 -14.19 -1.83 1.77
C VAL A 120 -14.75 -3.22 1.49
N GLU A 121 -16.07 -3.37 1.36
CA GLU A 121 -16.71 -4.66 1.06
C GLU A 121 -16.24 -5.21 -0.29
N ARG A 122 -16.23 -4.35 -1.32
CA ARG A 122 -15.77 -4.74 -2.64
C ARG A 122 -14.28 -5.11 -2.65
N TYR A 123 -13.45 -4.44 -1.84
CA TYR A 123 -12.05 -4.78 -1.72
C TYR A 123 -11.84 -6.09 -0.97
N LEU A 124 -12.61 -6.37 0.08
CA LEU A 124 -12.61 -7.68 0.75
C LEU A 124 -12.95 -8.80 -0.25
N LEU A 125 -14.03 -8.64 -1.04
CA LEU A 125 -14.45 -9.60 -2.04
C LEU A 125 -13.45 -9.81 -3.18
N SER A 126 -12.71 -8.77 -3.57
CA SER A 126 -11.88 -8.80 -4.78
C SER A 126 -10.40 -9.06 -4.51
N LEU A 127 -9.91 -8.77 -3.30
CA LEU A 127 -8.49 -8.74 -2.99
C LEU A 127 -8.08 -9.76 -1.92
N THR A 128 -9.04 -10.32 -1.18
CA THR A 128 -8.73 -11.30 -0.12
C THR A 128 -9.17 -12.72 -0.51
N LEU A 129 -8.69 -13.70 0.24
CA LEU A 129 -9.08 -15.11 0.10
C LEU A 129 -10.18 -15.49 1.10
N MET A 130 -10.81 -14.52 1.76
CA MET A 130 -11.90 -14.74 2.71
C MET A 130 -13.14 -15.30 2.02
N SER A 131 -13.88 -16.15 2.72
CA SER A 131 -15.17 -16.65 2.25
C SER A 131 -16.25 -15.54 2.28
N HIS A 132 -17.30 -15.72 1.50
CA HIS A 132 -18.41 -14.76 1.48
C HIS A 132 -19.09 -14.65 2.87
N GLU A 133 -19.13 -15.75 3.63
CA GLU A 133 -19.69 -15.79 4.99
C GLU A 133 -18.84 -14.96 5.97
N GLU A 134 -17.53 -15.09 5.91
CA GLU A 134 -16.61 -14.30 6.76
C GLU A 134 -16.71 -12.82 6.43
N ILE A 135 -16.76 -12.46 5.14
CA ILE A 135 -16.92 -11.07 4.71
C ILE A 135 -18.26 -10.50 5.20
N ALA A 136 -19.35 -11.26 5.10
CA ALA A 136 -20.66 -10.83 5.61
C ALA A 136 -20.64 -10.57 7.12
N GLN A 137 -19.95 -11.42 7.91
CA GLN A 137 -19.78 -11.23 9.36
C GLN A 137 -18.95 -9.97 9.67
N VAL A 138 -17.85 -9.74 8.95
CA VAL A 138 -17.03 -8.53 9.08
C VAL A 138 -17.83 -7.28 8.78
N MET A 139 -18.63 -7.29 7.71
CA MET A 139 -19.46 -6.16 7.33
C MET A 139 -20.60 -5.89 8.32
N ALA A 140 -21.21 -6.94 8.87
CA ALA A 140 -22.22 -6.81 9.94
C ALA A 140 -21.61 -6.13 11.18
N GLN A 141 -20.45 -6.61 11.64
CA GLN A 141 -19.75 -6.01 12.79
C GLN A 141 -19.30 -4.57 12.51
N HIS A 142 -18.89 -4.27 11.28
CA HIS A 142 -18.53 -2.91 10.86
C HIS A 142 -19.73 -1.96 10.87
N ALA A 143 -20.92 -2.46 10.53
CA ALA A 143 -22.14 -1.67 10.50
C ALA A 143 -22.58 -1.18 11.91
N ASP A 144 -22.23 -1.92 12.99
CA ASP A 144 -22.54 -1.55 14.37
C ASP A 144 -21.81 -0.27 14.81
N ASP A 145 -20.55 -0.11 14.39
CA ASP A 145 -19.75 1.08 14.68
C ASP A 145 -18.68 1.32 13.60
N LYS A 146 -19.03 2.08 12.59
CA LYS A 146 -18.12 2.42 11.47
C LYS A 146 -16.89 3.23 11.91
N SER A 147 -16.97 3.94 13.05
CA SER A 147 -15.88 4.76 13.55
C SER A 147 -14.65 3.91 13.95
N LYS A 148 -14.87 2.67 14.36
CA LYS A 148 -13.81 1.70 14.70
C LYS A 148 -13.09 1.15 13.49
N ARG A 149 -13.58 1.41 12.27
CA ARG A 149 -12.96 0.97 11.00
C ARG A 149 -12.63 -0.51 10.96
N PHE A 150 -13.51 -1.35 11.55
CA PHE A 150 -13.25 -2.78 11.71
C PHE A 150 -13.01 -3.50 10.38
N ALA A 151 -13.87 -3.25 9.38
CA ALA A 151 -13.73 -3.86 8.06
C ALA A 151 -12.44 -3.43 7.34
N GLN A 152 -12.05 -2.15 7.45
CA GLN A 152 -10.80 -1.64 6.88
C GLN A 152 -9.57 -2.23 7.57
N THR A 153 -9.63 -2.40 8.89
CA THR A 153 -8.55 -3.07 9.63
C THR A 153 -8.41 -4.52 9.19
N ARG A 154 -9.54 -5.25 9.09
CA ARG A 154 -9.53 -6.62 8.59
C ARG A 154 -8.98 -6.72 7.16
N LEU A 155 -9.38 -5.83 6.27
CA LEU A 155 -8.84 -5.75 4.90
C LEU A 155 -7.32 -5.51 4.92
N ALA A 156 -6.84 -4.61 5.76
CA ALA A 156 -5.41 -4.31 5.89
C ALA A 156 -4.62 -5.52 6.43
N ASP A 157 -5.17 -6.23 7.40
CA ASP A 157 -4.57 -7.46 7.93
C ASP A 157 -4.42 -8.51 6.83
N GLU A 158 -5.51 -8.87 6.14
CA GLU A 158 -5.54 -9.86 5.07
C GLU A 158 -4.56 -9.49 3.94
N MET A 159 -4.60 -8.25 3.48
CA MET A 159 -3.74 -7.80 2.38
C MET A 159 -2.27 -7.76 2.76
N THR A 160 -1.95 -7.34 3.99
CA THR A 160 -0.55 -7.26 4.43
C THR A 160 0.00 -8.65 4.67
N GLU A 161 -0.77 -9.55 5.28
CA GLU A 161 -0.37 -10.94 5.50
C GLU A 161 -0.17 -11.67 4.16
N LEU A 162 -1.11 -11.54 3.23
CA LEU A 162 -1.06 -12.19 1.91
C LEU A 162 0.17 -11.73 1.10
N VAL A 163 0.49 -10.44 1.10
CA VAL A 163 1.51 -9.86 0.21
C VAL A 163 2.89 -9.84 0.86
N ARG A 164 2.96 -9.64 2.17
CA ARG A 164 4.21 -9.37 2.91
C ARG A 164 4.52 -10.35 4.04
N GLY A 165 3.57 -11.21 4.35
CA GLY A 165 3.67 -12.23 5.39
C GLY A 165 3.23 -11.75 6.77
N GLN A 166 3.00 -12.72 7.65
CA GLN A 166 2.44 -12.53 8.99
C GLN A 166 3.26 -11.57 9.86
N GLU A 167 4.58 -11.70 9.82
CA GLU A 167 5.47 -10.83 10.62
C GLU A 167 5.35 -9.35 10.23
N ALA A 168 5.26 -9.06 8.92
CA ALA A 168 5.06 -7.69 8.43
C ALA A 168 3.69 -7.13 8.85
N CYS A 169 2.65 -7.97 8.88
CA CYS A 169 1.33 -7.60 9.37
C CYS A 169 1.40 -7.26 10.88
N GLN A 170 2.02 -8.09 11.70
CA GLN A 170 2.22 -7.84 13.13
C GLN A 170 3.00 -6.54 13.39
N ARG A 171 4.08 -6.29 12.62
CA ARG A 171 4.83 -5.02 12.69
C ARG A 171 3.93 -3.83 12.37
N ALA A 172 3.17 -3.90 11.30
CA ALA A 172 2.30 -2.80 10.87
C ALA A 172 1.15 -2.54 11.86
N GLN A 173 0.56 -3.59 12.43
CA GLN A 173 -0.44 -3.49 13.48
C GLN A 173 0.12 -2.82 14.72
N LEU A 174 1.30 -3.25 15.19
CA LEU A 174 1.97 -2.67 16.34
C LEU A 174 2.33 -1.21 16.07
N ALA A 175 2.96 -0.92 14.93
CA ALA A 175 3.29 0.44 14.51
C ALA A 175 2.05 1.36 14.46
N THR A 176 0.92 0.83 13.98
CA THR A 176 -0.35 1.56 13.96
C THR A 176 -0.83 1.91 15.36
N LYS A 177 -0.78 0.95 16.30
CA LYS A 177 -1.11 1.21 17.71
C LYS A 177 -0.21 2.29 18.30
N LEU A 178 1.10 2.21 18.03
CA LEU A 178 2.10 3.14 18.58
C LEU A 178 1.94 4.57 18.05
N LEU A 179 1.52 4.73 16.80
CA LEU A 179 1.39 6.07 16.21
C LEU A 179 0.03 6.73 16.43
N PHE A 180 -1.04 5.96 16.60
CA PHE A 180 -2.40 6.47 16.59
C PHE A 180 -3.18 6.25 17.89
N ASN A 181 -2.69 5.39 18.80
CA ASN A 181 -3.25 5.28 20.14
C ASN A 181 -2.63 6.32 21.08
N THR A 182 -3.47 6.92 21.92
CA THR A 182 -3.06 7.95 22.90
C THR A 182 -2.27 7.39 24.09
N ASP A 183 -2.29 6.07 24.28
CA ASP A 183 -1.69 5.44 25.46
C ASP A 183 -0.30 4.86 25.10
N VAL A 184 0.65 5.78 24.89
CA VAL A 184 2.03 5.45 24.52
C VAL A 184 2.96 5.17 25.71
N GLN A 185 2.45 5.22 26.95
CA GLN A 185 3.28 5.17 28.16
C GLN A 185 3.90 3.80 28.45
N GLU A 186 3.37 2.72 27.87
CA GLU A 186 3.85 1.35 28.08
C GLU A 186 4.79 0.82 26.97
N LEU A 187 5.26 1.69 26.08
CA LEU A 187 6.11 1.31 24.97
C LEU A 187 7.48 0.82 25.41
N THR A 188 7.88 -0.38 24.99
CA THR A 188 9.24 -0.90 25.18
C THR A 188 10.12 -0.62 23.96
N LEU A 189 11.43 -0.56 24.18
CA LEU A 189 12.41 -0.41 23.10
C LEU A 189 12.33 -1.55 22.08
N ASP A 190 12.11 -2.79 22.56
CA ASP A 190 12.00 -3.96 21.69
C ASP A 190 10.75 -3.89 20.81
N GLN A 191 9.63 -3.40 21.34
CA GLN A 191 8.41 -3.17 20.57
C GLN A 191 8.62 -2.10 19.49
N VAL A 192 9.29 -1.01 19.81
CA VAL A 192 9.61 0.06 18.85
C VAL A 192 10.56 -0.46 17.78
N ALA A 193 11.63 -1.16 18.16
CA ALA A 193 12.59 -1.73 17.22
C ALA A 193 11.92 -2.74 16.28
N PHE A 194 11.05 -3.60 16.80
CA PHE A 194 10.30 -4.56 16.01
C PHE A 194 9.30 -3.87 15.05
N ALA A 195 8.47 -2.95 15.58
CA ALA A 195 7.39 -2.31 14.81
C ALA A 195 7.92 -1.45 13.66
N PHE A 196 9.08 -0.83 13.84
CA PHE A 196 9.69 0.10 12.88
C PHE A 196 11.01 -0.42 12.30
N GLN A 197 11.21 -1.73 12.28
CA GLN A 197 12.36 -2.34 11.62
C GLN A 197 12.39 -1.91 10.15
N ASP A 198 13.53 -1.37 9.72
CA ASP A 198 13.74 -0.84 8.35
C ASP A 198 12.78 0.29 7.92
N ASP A 199 12.06 0.90 8.87
CA ASP A 199 11.19 2.04 8.59
C ASP A 199 11.95 3.37 8.82
N PRO A 200 11.95 4.30 7.85
CA PRO A 200 12.67 5.57 7.95
C PRO A 200 12.09 6.52 9.02
N ARG A 201 11.01 6.17 9.67
CA ARG A 201 10.44 6.93 10.79
C ARG A 201 11.19 6.69 12.09
N LEU A 202 11.89 5.55 12.24
CA LEU A 202 12.72 5.26 13.40
C LEU A 202 14.10 5.91 13.26
N VAL A 203 14.45 6.72 14.23
CA VAL A 203 15.72 7.43 14.27
C VAL A 203 16.44 7.17 15.60
N TYR A 204 17.67 6.70 15.55
CA TYR A 204 18.53 6.54 16.72
C TYR A 204 19.44 7.77 16.83
N LEU A 205 19.44 8.42 17.99
CA LEU A 205 20.31 9.56 18.27
C LEU A 205 21.62 9.08 18.93
N GLY A 206 22.73 9.68 18.53
CA GLY A 206 24.03 9.48 19.19
C GLY A 206 24.22 10.36 20.44
N GLU A 207 23.50 11.48 20.52
CA GLU A 207 23.61 12.49 21.59
C GLU A 207 22.22 12.90 22.09
N GLU A 208 22.17 13.47 23.29
CA GLU A 208 20.93 14.00 23.84
C GLU A 208 20.44 15.24 23.06
N PRO A 209 19.14 15.31 22.73
CA PRO A 209 18.59 16.45 22.01
C PRO A 209 18.54 17.69 22.89
N SER A 210 18.98 18.82 22.33
CA SER A 210 19.04 20.11 23.06
C SER A 210 17.71 20.83 23.18
N GLY A 211 16.70 20.50 22.36
CA GLY A 211 15.39 21.13 22.37
C GLY A 211 14.46 20.58 21.29
N ILE A 212 13.15 20.76 21.49
CA ILE A 212 12.12 20.13 20.65
C ILE A 212 12.18 20.61 19.20
N ALA A 213 12.32 21.93 18.96
CA ALA A 213 12.39 22.47 17.60
C ALA A 213 13.66 22.08 16.85
N ALA A 214 14.79 21.93 17.59
CA ALA A 214 16.05 21.44 17.03
C ALA A 214 15.89 19.97 16.64
N LEU A 215 15.41 19.13 17.54
CA LEU A 215 15.17 17.72 17.31
C LEU A 215 14.26 17.49 16.09
N ALA A 216 13.14 18.22 15.98
CA ALA A 216 12.21 18.10 14.85
C ALA A 216 12.88 18.36 13.48
N ALA A 217 13.86 19.25 13.42
CA ALA A 217 14.62 19.51 12.20
C ALA A 217 15.72 18.47 11.98
N ASP A 218 16.46 18.11 13.03
CA ASP A 218 17.61 17.22 12.95
C ASP A 218 17.21 15.78 12.56
N ILE A 219 16.01 15.31 12.95
CA ILE A 219 15.43 14.02 12.54
C ILE A 219 14.68 14.08 11.20
N GLY A 220 14.64 15.22 10.53
CA GLY A 220 13.93 15.38 9.26
C GLY A 220 12.39 15.31 9.37
N LEU A 221 11.81 15.55 10.54
CA LEU A 221 10.36 15.68 10.71
C LEU A 221 9.84 16.98 10.08
N LEU A 222 10.64 18.04 10.18
CA LEU A 222 10.40 19.35 9.58
C LEU A 222 11.65 19.85 8.85
N PRO A 223 11.49 20.69 7.82
CA PRO A 223 12.62 21.13 6.98
C PRO A 223 13.66 21.98 7.73
N SER A 224 13.28 22.66 8.80
CA SER A 224 14.17 23.52 9.57
C SER A 224 13.64 23.82 10.97
N ARG A 225 14.55 24.26 11.85
CA ARG A 225 14.23 24.74 13.22
C ARG A 225 13.27 25.95 13.20
N SER A 226 13.40 26.81 12.20
CA SER A 226 12.50 27.97 12.03
C SER A 226 11.09 27.53 11.68
N GLU A 227 10.93 26.54 10.82
CA GLU A 227 9.63 25.97 10.47
C GLU A 227 8.99 25.27 11.68
N ALA A 228 9.77 24.54 12.47
CA ALA A 228 9.31 23.91 13.70
C ALA A 228 8.76 24.95 14.70
N ARG A 229 9.50 26.05 14.93
CA ARG A 229 9.04 27.16 15.78
C ARG A 229 7.79 27.81 15.24
N ARG A 230 7.73 28.08 13.94
CA ARG A 230 6.56 28.68 13.28
C ARG A 230 5.33 27.77 13.43
N LEU A 231 5.49 26.46 13.25
CA LEU A 231 4.40 25.49 13.40
C LEU A 231 3.81 25.51 14.82
N VAL A 232 4.66 25.58 15.86
CA VAL A 232 4.24 25.68 17.26
C VAL A 232 3.48 26.99 17.50
N GLN A 233 4.06 28.13 17.07
CA GLN A 233 3.51 29.46 17.36
C GLN A 233 2.20 29.80 16.63
N THR A 234 2.07 29.33 15.36
CA THR A 234 0.93 29.76 14.51
C THR A 234 -0.20 28.73 14.45
N ARG A 235 0.10 27.42 14.51
CA ARG A 235 -0.87 26.37 14.23
C ARG A 235 -0.96 25.30 15.32
N GLY A 236 -0.06 25.31 16.30
CA GLY A 236 -0.04 24.31 17.37
C GLY A 236 0.04 22.87 16.86
N GLY A 237 0.74 22.65 15.72
CA GLY A 237 0.72 21.38 15.01
C GLY A 237 1.87 20.42 15.34
N LEU A 238 2.70 20.72 16.36
CA LEU A 238 3.79 19.84 16.80
C LEU A 238 3.39 19.15 18.11
N TYR A 239 3.61 17.84 18.18
CA TYR A 239 3.28 17.01 19.33
C TYR A 239 4.47 16.15 19.73
N VAL A 240 4.64 15.95 21.02
CA VAL A 240 5.62 15.03 21.61
C VAL A 240 4.87 14.08 22.53
N ASN A 241 4.98 12.76 22.29
CA ASN A 241 4.28 11.72 23.02
C ASN A 241 2.77 11.98 23.21
N GLY A 242 2.12 12.47 22.14
CA GLY A 242 0.69 12.81 22.15
C GLY A 242 0.36 14.19 22.72
N VAL A 243 1.29 14.83 23.44
CA VAL A 243 1.08 16.15 24.06
C VAL A 243 1.47 17.25 23.08
N GLN A 244 0.59 18.25 22.92
CA GLN A 244 0.83 19.40 22.06
C GLN A 244 1.95 20.28 22.65
N VAL A 245 2.92 20.63 21.82
CA VAL A 245 3.99 21.55 22.17
C VAL A 245 3.46 23.00 22.05
N THR A 246 3.46 23.72 23.15
CA THR A 246 2.97 25.11 23.23
C THR A 246 4.11 26.15 23.26
N ASP A 247 5.29 25.76 23.71
CA ASP A 247 6.48 26.62 23.74
C ASP A 247 7.47 26.20 22.62
N ALA A 248 7.74 27.09 21.70
CA ALA A 248 8.67 26.89 20.58
C ALA A 248 10.14 26.75 21.01
N TYR A 249 10.48 27.13 22.23
CA TYR A 249 11.82 27.09 22.84
C TYR A 249 11.92 26.01 23.94
N ALA A 250 10.87 25.20 24.12
CA ALA A 250 10.86 24.18 25.12
C ALA A 250 12.07 23.23 24.97
N LYS A 251 12.72 22.98 26.12
CA LYS A 251 13.75 21.97 26.23
C LYS A 251 13.10 20.59 26.36
N LEU A 252 13.74 19.60 25.82
CA LEU A 252 13.34 18.23 26.00
C LEU A 252 14.03 17.69 27.26
N GLU A 253 13.25 17.34 28.26
CA GLU A 253 13.73 16.74 29.50
C GLU A 253 13.39 15.26 29.50
N ARG A 254 14.20 14.43 30.18
CA ARG A 254 14.02 12.96 30.21
C ARG A 254 12.67 12.54 30.76
N GLN A 255 12.12 13.27 31.71
CA GLN A 255 10.77 13.03 32.23
C GLN A 255 9.66 13.09 31.15
N HIS A 256 9.96 13.69 30.00
CA HIS A 256 9.07 13.73 28.85
C HIS A 256 9.29 12.56 27.89
N MET A 257 10.26 11.68 28.17
CA MET A 257 10.55 10.51 27.35
C MET A 257 9.85 9.27 27.90
N ILE A 258 9.37 8.40 27.03
CA ILE A 258 8.84 7.11 27.40
C ILE A 258 10.03 6.20 27.73
N GLN A 259 10.01 5.57 28.90
CA GLN A 259 11.13 4.75 29.43
C GLN A 259 12.48 5.47 29.33
N ASP A 260 12.51 6.78 29.60
CA ASP A 260 13.70 7.65 29.57
C ASP A 260 14.46 7.68 28.24
N ARG A 261 13.93 7.07 27.17
CA ARG A 261 14.65 6.90 25.91
C ARG A 261 13.83 7.10 24.65
N ILE A 262 12.51 6.92 24.68
CA ILE A 262 11.67 6.92 23.47
C ILE A 262 10.90 8.24 23.39
N ILE A 263 10.90 8.84 22.22
CA ILE A 263 10.13 10.04 21.89
C ILE A 263 9.32 9.77 20.63
N VAL A 264 8.02 9.96 20.68
CA VAL A 264 7.14 9.95 19.52
C VAL A 264 6.83 11.39 19.13
N MET A 265 7.36 11.84 18.01
CA MET A 265 7.11 13.18 17.49
C MET A 265 6.12 13.15 16.34
N ARG A 266 5.20 14.11 16.32
CA ARG A 266 4.22 14.24 15.25
C ARG A 266 4.11 15.71 14.81
N ALA A 267 4.18 15.93 13.49
CA ALA A 267 3.90 17.21 12.86
C ALA A 267 2.65 17.13 11.99
N GLY A 268 1.63 17.91 12.34
CA GLY A 268 0.32 17.84 11.69
C GLY A 268 -0.44 16.55 11.99
N LYS A 269 -1.16 15.99 10.98
CA LYS A 269 -2.04 14.83 11.18
C LYS A 269 -1.35 13.48 10.96
N SER A 270 -0.34 13.41 10.10
CA SER A 270 0.17 12.13 9.59
C SER A 270 1.70 12.03 9.53
N ASN A 271 2.44 13.09 9.77
CA ASN A 271 3.90 13.05 9.74
C ASN A 271 4.44 12.70 11.13
N HIS A 272 4.99 11.50 11.28
CA HIS A 272 5.49 10.97 12.55
C HIS A 272 6.96 10.59 12.43
N LYS A 273 7.69 10.74 13.52
CA LYS A 273 9.02 10.18 13.74
C LYS A 273 9.09 9.60 15.15
N ILE A 274 9.78 8.48 15.27
CA ILE A 274 10.07 7.86 16.55
C ILE A 274 11.56 7.97 16.76
N VAL A 275 11.92 8.48 17.91
CA VAL A 275 13.31 8.77 18.27
C VAL A 275 13.69 7.92 19.45
N VAL A 276 14.81 7.24 19.34
CA VAL A 276 15.44 6.51 20.43
C VAL A 276 16.69 7.25 20.86
N CYS A 277 16.68 7.76 22.07
CA CYS A 277 17.78 8.46 22.68
C CYS A 277 18.85 7.50 23.21
N PRO A 278 20.13 7.93 23.36
CA PRO A 278 21.17 7.10 23.95
C PRO A 278 20.83 6.69 25.38
N PRO A 279 21.36 5.55 25.87
CA PRO A 279 21.24 5.17 27.27
C PRO A 279 21.85 6.22 28.19
N ILE A 280 21.41 6.22 29.43
CA ILE A 280 22.05 7.00 30.51
C ILE A 280 23.45 6.42 30.68
N ALA A 281 24.48 7.26 30.62
CA ALA A 281 25.85 6.90 30.95
C ALA A 281 26.00 6.63 32.45
#